data_0c49ffcdbbffb0deb6761914933462d8
#
_entry.id   0c49ffcdbbffb0deb6761914933462d8
#
_cell.length_a   1.000
_cell.length_b   1.000
_cell.length_c   1.000
_cell.angle_alpha   90.00
_cell.angle_beta   90.00
_cell.angle_gamma   90.00
#
_symmetry.space_group_name_H-M   'P 1'
#
loop_
_entity.id
_entity.type
_entity.pdbx_description
1 polymer ?
#
loop_
_entity_poly.entity_id
_entity_poly.type
_entity_poly.pdbx_seq_one_letter_code
_entity_poly.pdbx_strand_id
1 'polypeptide(L)' 'MISFNANAVVHISESLSDDQIHDIERNLADIRGVVCACTHEKTPHLLVVDYDPQSLRAKDLLHHVERNGLHAALIGGI' A
#
# COMPACT_ATOMS: atom_id res chain seq x y z
N MET A 1 -17.61 15.45 12.13
CA MET A 1 -17.37 15.15 10.70
C MET A 1 -17.00 13.70 10.53
N ILE A 2 -17.61 13.04 9.59
CA ILE A 2 -17.31 11.65 9.28
C ILE A 2 -16.27 11.63 8.17
N SER A 3 -15.16 10.94 8.43
CA SER A 3 -14.11 10.75 7.45
C SER A 3 -14.21 9.31 6.93
N PHE A 4 -14.27 9.16 5.61
CA PHE A 4 -14.31 7.85 4.98
C PHE A 4 -12.95 7.53 4.40
N ASN A 5 -12.36 6.43 4.88
CA ASN A 5 -11.14 5.92 4.30
C ASN A 5 -11.46 4.83 3.30
N ALA A 6 -10.70 4.78 2.23
CA ALA A 6 -10.76 3.69 1.27
C ALA A 6 -9.64 2.71 1.56
N ASN A 7 -9.84 1.47 1.15
CA ASN A 7 -8.83 0.41 1.28
C ASN A 7 -8.38 0.00 -0.11
N ALA A 8 -7.10 -0.19 -0.27
CA ALA A 8 -6.53 -0.79 -1.48
C ALA A 8 -5.69 -1.99 -1.08
N VAL A 9 -5.79 -3.06 -1.85
CA VAL A 9 -4.94 -4.24 -1.65
C VAL A 9 -4.02 -4.35 -2.84
N VAL A 10 -2.72 -4.29 -2.57
CA VAL A 10 -1.68 -4.34 -3.58
C VAL A 10 -0.95 -5.67 -3.47
N HIS A 11 -0.91 -6.41 -4.57
CA HIS A 11 -0.14 -7.65 -4.66
C HIS A 11 1.25 -7.33 -5.19
N ILE A 12 2.29 -7.75 -4.47
CA ILE A 12 3.68 -7.58 -4.86
C ILE A 12 4.23 -8.94 -5.29
N SER A 13 4.76 -9.01 -6.50
CA SER A 13 5.23 -10.27 -7.08
C SER A 13 6.52 -10.77 -6.46
N GLU A 14 7.38 -9.86 -6.03
CA GLU A 14 8.68 -10.22 -5.46
C GLU A 14 8.54 -10.78 -4.05
N SER A 15 9.47 -11.66 -3.68
CA SER A 15 9.62 -12.10 -2.31
C SER A 15 10.49 -11.10 -1.56
N LEU A 16 9.91 -10.46 -0.56
CA LEU A 16 10.57 -9.41 0.20
C LEU A 16 10.97 -9.90 1.58
N SER A 17 12.11 -9.42 2.05
CA SER A 17 12.51 -9.63 3.45
C SER A 17 11.66 -8.75 4.36
N ASP A 18 11.65 -9.05 5.65
CA ASP A 18 10.93 -8.25 6.63
C ASP A 18 11.38 -6.79 6.61
N ASP A 19 12.67 -6.54 6.45
CA ASP A 19 13.20 -5.19 6.37
C ASP A 19 12.68 -4.44 5.14
N GLN A 20 12.61 -5.12 4.01
CA GLN A 20 12.07 -4.54 2.78
C GLN A 20 10.58 -4.22 2.92
N ILE A 21 9.83 -5.11 3.55
CA ILE A 21 8.42 -4.90 3.82
C ILE A 21 8.21 -3.68 4.71
N HIS A 22 8.98 -3.57 5.78
CA HIS A 22 8.90 -2.42 6.68
C HIS A 22 9.27 -1.12 5.99
N ASP A 23 10.25 -1.15 5.10
CA ASP A 23 10.63 0.04 4.32
C ASP A 23 9.50 0.51 3.43
N ILE A 24 8.82 -0.43 2.75
CA ILE A 24 7.69 -0.10 1.90
C ILE A 24 6.53 0.46 2.72
N GLU A 25 6.22 -0.18 3.84
CA GLU A 25 5.15 0.30 4.73
C GLU A 25 5.44 1.72 5.22
N ARG A 26 6.69 1.97 5.57
CA ARG A 26 7.12 3.30 6.04
C ARG A 26 7.04 4.34 4.91
N ASN A 27 7.52 3.98 3.73
CA ASN A 27 7.48 4.88 2.58
C ASN A 27 6.05 5.26 2.20
N LEU A 28 5.14 4.30 2.24
CA LEU A 28 3.73 4.57 1.96
C LEU A 28 3.08 5.39 3.06
N ALA A 29 3.42 5.12 4.32
CA ALA A 29 2.87 5.86 5.45
C ALA A 29 3.28 7.34 5.43
N ASP A 30 4.38 7.68 4.78
CA ASP A 30 4.83 9.06 4.63
C ASP A 30 4.06 9.82 3.54
N ILE A 31 3.29 9.13 2.72
CA ILE A 31 2.53 9.78 1.67
C ILE A 31 1.33 10.50 2.27
N ARG A 32 1.15 11.75 1.89
CA ARG A 32 0.01 12.53 2.35
C ARG A 32 -1.29 11.88 1.87
N GLY A 33 -2.19 11.60 2.81
CA GLY A 33 -3.44 10.92 2.53
C GLY A 33 -3.44 9.44 2.89
N VAL A 34 -2.29 8.84 3.15
CA VAL A 34 -2.22 7.46 3.63
C VAL A 34 -2.44 7.45 5.13
N VAL A 35 -3.41 6.68 5.58
CA VAL A 35 -3.72 6.51 6.99
C VAL A 35 -2.85 5.43 7.60
N CYS A 36 -2.77 4.29 6.92
CA CYS A 36 -1.94 3.19 7.37
C CYS A 36 -1.65 2.25 6.21
N ALA A 37 -0.48 1.62 6.25
CA ALA A 37 -0.09 0.61 5.27
C ALA A 37 0.51 -0.56 6.04
N CYS A 38 0.00 -1.76 5.80
CA CYS A 38 0.48 -2.94 6.51
C CYS A 38 0.37 -4.20 5.68
N THR A 39 1.22 -5.17 6.01
CA THR A 39 1.14 -6.51 5.46
C THR A 39 0.80 -7.48 6.59
N HIS A 40 0.29 -8.63 6.20
CA HIS A 40 -0.02 -9.70 7.16
C HIS A 40 1.05 -10.77 7.09
N GLU A 41 1.43 -11.33 8.23
CA GLU A 41 2.46 -12.38 8.28
C GLU A 41 2.15 -13.56 7.38
N LYS A 42 0.88 -13.93 7.29
CA LYS A 42 0.44 -15.06 6.49
C LYS A 42 0.35 -14.74 5.00
N THR A 43 0.31 -13.46 4.65
CA THR A 43 0.19 -13.02 3.27
C THR A 43 1.17 -11.87 2.99
N PRO A 44 2.47 -12.15 3.02
CA PRO A 44 3.48 -11.08 2.90
C PRO A 44 3.50 -10.39 1.55
N HIS A 45 2.88 -10.99 0.54
CA HIS A 45 2.77 -10.37 -0.78
C HIS A 45 1.58 -9.42 -0.91
N LEU A 46 0.71 -9.38 0.10
CA LEU A 46 -0.48 -8.52 0.07
C LEU A 46 -0.28 -7.34 1.01
N LEU A 47 -0.26 -6.16 0.43
CA LEU A 47 -0.13 -4.91 1.17
C LEU A 47 -1.50 -4.25 1.22
N VAL A 48 -2.01 -4.04 2.42
CA VAL A 48 -3.29 -3.36 2.61
C VAL A 48 -3.02 -1.92 3.01
N VAL A 49 -3.60 -1.00 2.28
CA VAL A 49 -3.41 0.44 2.51
C VAL A 49 -4.75 1.09 2.75
N ASP A 50 -4.87 1.75 3.90
CA ASP A 50 -6.00 2.63 4.19
C ASP A 50 -5.59 4.05 3.84
N TYR A 51 -6.40 4.73 3.06
CA TYR A 51 -6.06 6.05 2.56
C TYR A 51 -7.29 6.92 2.41
N ASP A 52 -7.07 8.22 2.33
CA ASP A 52 -8.12 9.20 2.07
C ASP A 52 -8.32 9.31 0.56
N PRO A 53 -9.48 8.86 0.03
CA PRO A 53 -9.72 8.89 -1.41
C PRO A 53 -9.86 10.28 -1.99
N GLN A 54 -9.98 11.31 -1.16
CA GLN A 54 -10.00 12.69 -1.61
C GLN A 54 -8.58 13.23 -1.82
N SER A 55 -7.60 12.64 -1.16
CA SER A 55 -6.20 13.09 -1.23
C SER A 55 -5.39 12.36 -2.27
N LEU A 56 -5.69 11.10 -2.50
CA LEU A 56 -4.95 10.30 -3.49
C LEU A 56 -5.81 9.15 -4.02
N ARG A 57 -5.36 8.55 -5.10
CA ARG A 57 -6.05 7.44 -5.76
C ARG A 57 -5.30 6.14 -5.52
N ALA A 58 -6.01 5.01 -5.65
CA ALA A 58 -5.40 3.69 -5.50
C ALA A 58 -4.23 3.49 -6.47
N LYS A 59 -4.33 3.99 -7.71
CA LYS A 59 -3.25 3.87 -8.69
C LYS A 59 -2.01 4.68 -8.29
N ASP A 60 -2.18 5.75 -7.52
CA ASP A 60 -1.03 6.51 -7.01
C ASP A 60 -0.24 5.66 -6.03
N LEU A 61 -0.94 4.90 -5.18
CA LEU A 61 -0.31 3.95 -4.27
C LEU A 61 0.47 2.87 -5.04
N LEU A 62 -0.15 2.36 -6.09
CA LEU A 62 0.49 1.37 -6.95
C LEU A 62 1.78 1.92 -7.56
N HIS A 63 1.74 3.15 -8.06
CA HIS A 63 2.92 3.80 -8.64
C HIS A 63 4.04 3.98 -7.62
N HIS A 64 3.69 4.32 -6.38
CA HIS A 64 4.69 4.45 -5.32
C HIS A 64 5.38 3.12 -5.01
N VAL A 65 4.63 2.03 -5.01
CA VAL A 65 5.20 0.70 -4.82
C VAL A 65 6.11 0.35 -6.00
N GLU A 66 5.67 0.62 -7.21
CA GLU A 66 6.44 0.32 -8.42
C GLU A 66 7.74 1.13 -8.50
N ARG A 67 7.76 2.32 -7.93
CA ARG A 67 8.98 3.15 -7.88
C ARG A 67 10.10 2.52 -7.08
N ASN A 68 9.79 1.59 -6.20
CA ASN A 68 10.80 0.83 -5.46
C ASN A 68 11.40 -0.31 -6.28
N GLY A 69 11.08 -0.39 -7.57
CA GLY A 69 11.58 -1.42 -8.45
C GLY A 69 10.82 -2.74 -8.35
N LEU A 70 9.61 -2.70 -7.83
CA LEU A 70 8.78 -3.87 -7.60
C LEU A 70 7.70 -4.01 -8.65
N HIS A 71 7.30 -5.25 -8.90
CA HIS A 71 6.15 -5.55 -9.74
C HIS A 71 4.92 -5.70 -8.84
N ALA A 72 3.97 -4.84 -9.02
CA ALA A 72 2.79 -4.79 -8.17
C ALA A 72 1.51 -4.63 -8.98
N ALA A 73 0.41 -5.08 -8.43
CA ALA A 73 -0.91 -4.95 -9.05
C ALA A 73 -1.96 -4.73 -7.97
N LEU A 74 -2.97 -3.93 -8.31
CA LEU A 74 -4.14 -3.78 -7.45
C LEU A 74 -5.03 -4.99 -7.65
N ILE A 75 -5.33 -5.71 -6.56
CA ILE A 75 -6.17 -6.90 -6.62
C ILE A 75 -7.48 -6.73 -5.86
N GLY A 76 -7.66 -5.62 -5.19
CA GLY A 76 -8.87 -5.35 -4.44
C GLY A 76 -8.84 -3.94 -3.90
N GLY A 77 -9.94 -3.58 -3.26
CA GLY A 77 -10.10 -2.28 -2.68
C GLY A 77 -11.19 -1.48 -3.38
N ILE A 78 -11.42 -0.31 -2.88
CA ILE A 78 -12.49 0.58 -3.34
C ILE A 78 -11.91 1.91 -3.71
#